data_5aadde848c6be3bc1b36ed56124efb4a
#
_entry.id   5aadde848c6be3bc1b36ed56124efb4a
#
_cell.length_a   1.000
_cell.length_b   1.000
_cell.length_c   1.000
_cell.angle_alpha   90.00
_cell.angle_beta   90.00
_cell.angle_gamma   90.00
#
_symmetry.space_group_name_H-M   'P 1'
#
loop_
_entity.id
_entity.type
_entity.pdbx_description
1 polymer ?
#
loop_
_entity_poly.entity_id
_entity_poly.type
_entity_poly.pdbx_seq_one_letter_code
_entity_poly.pdbx_strand_id
1 'polypeptide(L)'
;MSRLLLVALALLGLAPAPRVRPGDGSPAPARERAVPFKVGETLSYDVSWSSYLTAGTAVVTVKEKKPSFQSTAYYIVAEGRSTPLLSTLYALYYKVDTLLDSYTLLPQRGSVYSEEGRRHRFKTTQFDRAAKKVRFEYRTDTTVKADFPTSPVTQDVLSAIYVLRTIPLKAGDRMTMPVSDNGINYKVQFGVGPAERVRTPMSEISAWRVTVSVSDDKNRPVGRNVAIWMSDDVRRLPVKLRADLAVGSFNLVLRQVN
;
A
#
# COMPACT_ATOMS: atom_id res chain seq x y z
N MET A 1 -26.33 77.36 -43.18
CA MET A 1 -24.97 77.60 -43.68
C MET A 1 -24.16 76.36 -43.37
N SER A 2 -23.98 75.61 -44.44
CA SER A 2 -22.69 75.17 -45.01
C SER A 2 -21.77 74.50 -44.02
N ARG A 3 -21.30 73.24 -44.17
CA ARG A 3 -20.64 72.64 -45.35
C ARG A 3 -20.59 71.11 -45.25
N LEU A 4 -20.79 70.52 -46.40
CA LEU A 4 -20.34 69.13 -46.69
C LEU A 4 -18.85 68.97 -46.44
N LEU A 5 -18.46 67.73 -46.03
CA LEU A 5 -17.32 67.08 -46.65
C LEU A 5 -17.44 65.55 -46.52
N LEU A 6 -17.43 64.91 -47.66
CA LEU A 6 -17.24 63.49 -47.89
C LEU A 6 -15.86 63.04 -47.39
N VAL A 7 -15.75 61.90 -46.77
CA VAL A 7 -14.55 61.05 -46.88
C VAL A 7 -14.94 59.57 -46.97
N ALA A 8 -14.28 58.95 -47.92
CA ALA A 8 -14.53 57.68 -48.52
C ALA A 8 -14.36 56.47 -47.62
N LEU A 9 -15.12 55.48 -48.01
CA LEU A 9 -15.00 54.01 -47.74
C LEU A 9 -13.58 53.48 -47.60
N ALA A 10 -13.31 52.76 -46.55
CA ALA A 10 -12.35 51.66 -46.54
C ALA A 10 -13.04 50.40 -45.95
N LEU A 11 -13.55 49.60 -46.88
CA LEU A 11 -13.96 48.23 -46.58
C LEU A 11 -12.70 47.40 -46.31
N LEU A 12 -12.31 47.25 -45.02
CA LEU A 12 -11.38 46.27 -44.63
C LEU A 12 -12.21 45.05 -44.16
N GLY A 13 -12.13 43.98 -44.97
CA GLY A 13 -12.77 42.70 -44.66
C GLY A 13 -12.29 42.15 -43.31
N LEU A 14 -13.19 42.10 -42.34
CA LEU A 14 -12.98 41.24 -41.16
C LEU A 14 -13.07 39.79 -41.64
N ALA A 15 -11.92 39.14 -41.72
CA ALA A 15 -11.90 37.68 -41.80
C ALA A 15 -12.55 37.13 -40.51
N PRO A 16 -13.47 36.15 -40.61
CA PRO A 16 -14.06 35.53 -39.43
C PRO A 16 -12.95 34.85 -38.63
N ALA A 17 -12.80 35.22 -37.35
CA ALA A 17 -11.92 34.55 -36.43
C ALA A 17 -12.22 33.04 -36.43
N PRO A 18 -11.21 32.16 -36.41
CA PRO A 18 -11.43 30.72 -36.35
C PRO A 18 -12.24 30.42 -35.09
N ARG A 19 -13.45 29.89 -35.26
CA ARG A 19 -14.23 29.34 -34.15
C ARG A 19 -13.44 28.18 -33.58
N VAL A 20 -12.80 28.38 -32.42
CA VAL A 20 -12.32 27.31 -31.56
C VAL A 20 -13.56 26.50 -31.20
N ARG A 21 -13.71 25.32 -31.78
CA ARG A 21 -14.69 24.36 -31.31
C ARG A 21 -14.35 24.09 -29.84
N PRO A 22 -15.33 24.18 -28.89
CA PRO A 22 -15.13 23.66 -27.58
C PRO A 22 -14.74 22.20 -27.78
N GLY A 23 -13.54 21.82 -27.37
CA GLY A 23 -13.14 20.42 -27.36
C GLY A 23 -14.18 19.67 -26.50
N ASP A 24 -14.66 18.54 -27.00
CA ASP A 24 -15.48 17.63 -26.21
C ASP A 24 -14.77 17.38 -24.87
N GLY A 25 -15.28 18.04 -23.81
CA GLY A 25 -14.75 17.93 -22.45
C GLY A 25 -15.08 16.60 -21.78
N SER A 26 -15.17 15.53 -22.55
CA SER A 26 -15.23 14.17 -22.00
C SER A 26 -13.92 13.94 -21.24
N PRO A 27 -13.99 13.70 -19.92
CA PRO A 27 -12.78 13.38 -19.17
C PRO A 27 -12.11 12.17 -19.82
N ALA A 28 -10.80 12.30 -20.07
CA ALA A 28 -10.04 11.18 -20.64
C ALA A 28 -10.31 9.92 -19.79
N PRO A 29 -10.51 8.75 -20.44
CA PRO A 29 -10.79 7.54 -19.70
C PRO A 29 -9.71 7.31 -18.64
N ALA A 30 -10.14 7.04 -17.41
CA ALA A 30 -9.22 6.77 -16.31
C ALA A 30 -8.26 5.64 -16.72
N ARG A 31 -6.96 5.89 -16.60
CA ARG A 31 -5.92 4.88 -16.88
C ARG A 31 -5.47 4.23 -15.60
N GLU A 32 -5.28 2.91 -15.65
CA GLU A 32 -4.69 2.20 -14.55
C GLU A 32 -3.26 2.69 -14.27
N ARG A 33 -2.89 2.67 -13.00
CA ARG A 33 -1.55 3.04 -12.57
C ARG A 33 -0.52 2.00 -13.02
N ALA A 34 0.59 2.46 -13.55
CA ALA A 34 1.74 1.60 -13.77
C ALA A 34 2.32 1.17 -12.41
N VAL A 35 2.53 -0.14 -12.26
CA VAL A 35 3.02 -0.74 -11.01
C VAL A 35 4.21 -1.67 -11.29
N PRO A 36 5.16 -1.84 -10.36
CA PRO A 36 6.33 -2.69 -10.52
C PRO A 36 6.08 -4.16 -10.18
N PHE A 37 4.84 -4.57 -10.08
CA PHE A 37 4.42 -5.94 -9.77
C PHE A 37 3.37 -6.44 -10.77
N LYS A 38 3.20 -7.74 -10.86
CA LYS A 38 2.24 -8.37 -11.79
C LYS A 38 1.46 -9.49 -11.12
N VAL A 39 0.34 -9.86 -11.70
CA VAL A 39 -0.40 -11.08 -11.31
C VAL A 39 0.53 -12.29 -11.43
N GLY A 40 0.49 -13.15 -10.42
CA GLY A 40 1.35 -14.32 -10.29
C GLY A 40 2.66 -14.06 -9.54
N GLU A 41 3.07 -12.78 -9.33
CA GLU A 41 4.24 -12.50 -8.52
C GLU A 41 4.08 -13.10 -7.12
N THR A 42 5.09 -13.88 -6.70
CA THR A 42 5.13 -14.51 -5.38
C THR A 42 6.49 -14.24 -4.72
N LEU A 43 6.44 -13.67 -3.53
CA LEU A 43 7.59 -13.36 -2.69
C LEU A 43 7.58 -14.27 -1.48
N SER A 44 8.61 -15.10 -1.32
CA SER A 44 8.74 -16.01 -0.17
C SER A 44 9.81 -15.51 0.80
N TYR A 45 9.53 -15.56 2.09
CA TYR A 45 10.39 -15.04 3.15
C TYR A 45 10.68 -16.11 4.21
N ASP A 46 11.90 -16.09 4.71
CA ASP A 46 12.23 -16.70 5.99
C ASP A 46 11.92 -15.70 7.10
N VAL A 47 11.23 -16.17 8.14
CA VAL A 47 10.87 -15.38 9.32
C VAL A 47 11.74 -15.83 10.49
N SER A 48 12.47 -14.90 11.09
CA SER A 48 13.23 -15.18 12.31
C SER A 48 12.76 -14.34 13.48
N TRP A 49 12.85 -14.92 14.68
CA TRP A 49 12.60 -14.27 15.95
C TRP A 49 13.92 -14.12 16.72
N SER A 50 14.18 -12.91 17.22
CA SER A 50 15.38 -12.60 18.02
C SER A 50 16.70 -12.96 17.31
N SER A 51 16.80 -12.76 16.00
CA SER A 51 18.01 -12.89 15.16
C SER A 51 18.59 -14.30 14.96
N TYR A 52 18.23 -15.28 15.77
CA TYR A 52 18.88 -16.60 15.76
C TYR A 52 17.93 -17.78 15.52
N LEU A 53 16.65 -17.61 15.77
CA LEU A 53 15.68 -18.68 15.64
C LEU A 53 14.83 -18.48 14.38
N THR A 54 14.92 -19.42 13.42
CA THR A 54 13.95 -19.50 12.34
C THR A 54 12.59 -19.82 12.90
N ALA A 55 11.73 -18.83 12.93
CA ALA A 55 10.41 -18.93 13.57
C ALA A 55 9.32 -19.40 12.60
N GLY A 56 9.48 -19.14 11.30
CA GLY A 56 8.44 -19.44 10.33
C GLY A 56 8.82 -19.08 8.91
N THR A 57 7.82 -19.11 8.06
CA THR A 57 7.87 -18.64 6.69
C THR A 57 6.71 -17.71 6.40
N ALA A 58 6.90 -16.78 5.48
CA ALA A 58 5.82 -15.96 4.95
C ALA A 58 5.87 -15.94 3.43
N VAL A 59 4.70 -15.87 2.81
CA VAL A 59 4.56 -15.80 1.35
C VAL A 59 3.58 -14.69 1.00
N VAL A 60 3.97 -13.80 0.10
CA VAL A 60 3.11 -12.75 -0.41
C VAL A 60 2.90 -12.98 -1.91
N THR A 61 1.64 -13.02 -2.34
CA THR A 61 1.30 -13.29 -3.74
C THR A 61 0.30 -12.26 -4.26
N VAL A 62 0.55 -11.73 -5.45
CA VAL A 62 -0.46 -11.04 -6.26
C VAL A 62 -1.29 -12.12 -6.97
N LYS A 63 -2.38 -12.55 -6.36
CA LYS A 63 -3.16 -13.72 -6.80
C LYS A 63 -3.84 -13.50 -8.15
N GLU A 64 -4.50 -12.37 -8.29
CA GLU A 64 -5.31 -12.05 -9.46
C GLU A 64 -5.58 -10.55 -9.56
N LYS A 65 -6.07 -10.13 -10.72
CA LYS A 65 -6.65 -8.82 -10.94
C LYS A 65 -8.09 -9.05 -11.38
N LYS A 66 -9.05 -8.46 -10.67
CA LYS A 66 -10.47 -8.74 -10.85
C LYS A 66 -11.36 -7.51 -10.71
N PRO A 67 -12.57 -7.52 -11.29
CA PRO A 67 -13.59 -6.53 -11.00
C PRO A 67 -13.93 -6.51 -9.51
N SER A 68 -14.01 -5.33 -8.92
CA SER A 68 -14.26 -5.14 -7.50
C SER A 68 -14.77 -3.72 -7.22
N PHE A 69 -15.88 -3.57 -6.47
CA PHE A 69 -16.44 -2.27 -6.06
C PHE A 69 -16.57 -1.25 -7.21
N GLN A 70 -17.11 -1.66 -8.35
CA GLN A 70 -17.28 -0.84 -9.57
C GLN A 70 -15.96 -0.38 -10.21
N SER A 71 -14.84 -1.00 -9.87
CA SER A 71 -13.51 -0.76 -10.40
C SER A 71 -12.82 -2.09 -10.70
N THR A 72 -11.50 -2.05 -10.84
CA THR A 72 -10.64 -3.24 -10.95
C THR A 72 -9.61 -3.20 -9.83
N ALA A 73 -9.38 -4.34 -9.17
CA ALA A 73 -8.43 -4.41 -8.07
C ALA A 73 -7.47 -5.60 -8.22
N TYR A 74 -6.23 -5.40 -7.73
CA TYR A 74 -5.31 -6.48 -7.45
C TYR A 74 -5.70 -7.15 -6.13
N TYR A 75 -5.92 -8.45 -6.16
CA TYR A 75 -6.09 -9.26 -4.96
C TYR A 75 -4.72 -9.76 -4.51
N ILE A 76 -4.23 -9.19 -3.41
CA ILE A 76 -2.92 -9.48 -2.86
C ILE A 76 -3.11 -10.20 -1.54
N VAL A 77 -2.38 -11.30 -1.34
CA VAL A 77 -2.48 -12.16 -0.17
C VAL A 77 -1.10 -12.38 0.43
N ALA A 78 -0.97 -12.17 1.73
CA ALA A 78 0.19 -12.54 2.52
C ALA A 78 -0.20 -13.64 3.51
N GLU A 79 0.55 -14.74 3.56
CA GLU A 79 0.35 -15.85 4.47
C GLU A 79 1.64 -16.10 5.25
N GLY A 80 1.52 -16.23 6.55
CA GLY A 80 2.62 -16.55 7.46
C GLY A 80 2.28 -17.72 8.37
N ARG A 81 3.25 -18.60 8.60
CA ARG A 81 3.07 -19.73 9.50
C ARG A 81 4.35 -20.06 10.27
N SER A 82 4.19 -20.56 11.49
CA SER A 82 5.31 -21.06 12.27
C SER A 82 5.95 -22.30 11.62
N THR A 83 7.24 -22.54 11.91
CA THR A 83 7.90 -23.79 11.51
C THR A 83 7.21 -24.99 12.16
N PRO A 84 7.33 -26.20 11.58
CA PRO A 84 6.77 -27.42 12.20
C PRO A 84 7.21 -27.61 13.64
N LEU A 85 8.49 -27.34 13.94
CA LEU A 85 9.03 -27.45 15.30
C LEU A 85 8.33 -26.49 16.28
N LEU A 86 8.18 -25.22 15.92
CA LEU A 86 7.48 -24.25 16.77
C LEU A 86 5.98 -24.51 16.84
N SER A 87 5.38 -25.06 15.78
CA SER A 87 3.95 -25.40 15.75
C SER A 87 3.58 -26.46 16.78
N THR A 88 4.51 -27.34 17.20
CA THR A 88 4.26 -28.31 18.28
C THR A 88 4.08 -27.63 19.63
N LEU A 89 4.72 -26.49 19.84
CA LEU A 89 4.61 -25.69 21.07
C LEU A 89 3.48 -24.67 20.96
N TYR A 90 3.43 -23.96 19.85
CA TYR A 90 2.43 -22.92 19.60
C TYR A 90 2.24 -22.69 18.10
N ALA A 91 1.16 -23.25 17.57
CA ALA A 91 0.82 -23.10 16.17
C ALA A 91 0.39 -21.64 15.86
N LEU A 92 1.03 -21.05 14.87
CA LEU A 92 0.68 -19.73 14.36
C LEU A 92 0.41 -19.81 12.87
N TYR A 93 -0.74 -19.28 12.45
CA TYR A 93 -1.07 -19.03 11.07
C TYR A 93 -1.73 -17.66 10.94
N TYR A 94 -1.23 -16.88 10.01
CA TYR A 94 -1.78 -15.57 9.64
C TYR A 94 -2.01 -15.52 8.15
N LYS A 95 -3.17 -15.01 7.76
CA LYS A 95 -3.49 -14.65 6.39
C LYS A 95 -4.00 -13.22 6.37
N VAL A 96 -3.33 -12.38 5.61
CA VAL A 96 -3.70 -10.99 5.37
C VAL A 96 -3.98 -10.82 3.90
N ASP A 97 -5.08 -10.18 3.54
CA ASP A 97 -5.35 -9.86 2.15
C ASP A 97 -5.82 -8.42 1.97
N THR A 98 -5.63 -7.91 0.75
CA THR A 98 -6.15 -6.60 0.33
C THR A 98 -6.66 -6.65 -1.10
N LEU A 99 -7.69 -5.89 -1.38
CA LEU A 99 -8.14 -5.52 -2.71
C LEU A 99 -7.62 -4.12 -3.03
N LEU A 100 -6.51 -4.04 -3.73
CA LEU A 100 -5.83 -2.79 -4.10
C LEU A 100 -6.35 -2.31 -5.46
N ASP A 101 -7.08 -1.21 -5.47
CA ASP A 101 -7.65 -0.62 -6.68
C ASP A 101 -6.54 -0.27 -7.70
N SER A 102 -6.69 -0.70 -8.96
CA SER A 102 -5.64 -0.55 -9.98
C SER A 102 -5.50 0.86 -10.55
N TYR A 103 -6.50 1.72 -10.35
CA TYR A 103 -6.48 3.12 -10.81
C TYR A 103 -5.98 4.08 -9.77
N THR A 104 -6.39 3.90 -8.51
CA THR A 104 -6.09 4.81 -7.41
C THR A 104 -4.93 4.34 -6.53
N LEU A 105 -4.63 3.04 -6.52
CA LEU A 105 -3.74 2.36 -5.57
C LEU A 105 -4.19 2.56 -4.12
N LEU A 106 -5.50 2.60 -3.91
CA LEU A 106 -6.11 2.64 -2.59
C LEU A 106 -6.79 1.30 -2.29
N PRO A 107 -6.73 0.77 -1.07
CA PRO A 107 -7.43 -0.45 -0.72
C PRO A 107 -8.95 -0.20 -0.72
N GLN A 108 -9.70 -1.13 -1.28
CA GLN A 108 -11.15 -1.16 -1.21
C GLN A 108 -11.61 -1.92 0.03
N ARG A 109 -10.94 -3.04 0.31
CA ARG A 109 -11.15 -3.89 1.48
C ARG A 109 -9.87 -4.64 1.82
N GLY A 110 -9.57 -4.78 3.10
CA GLY A 110 -8.57 -5.71 3.62
C GLY A 110 -9.19 -6.71 4.60
N SER A 111 -8.55 -7.86 4.78
CA SER A 111 -8.90 -8.78 5.84
C SER A 111 -7.67 -9.39 6.50
N VAL A 112 -7.84 -9.81 7.75
CA VAL A 112 -6.85 -10.53 8.54
C VAL A 112 -7.53 -11.74 9.17
N TYR A 113 -7.05 -12.91 8.84
CA TYR A 113 -7.38 -14.14 9.54
C TYR A 113 -6.17 -14.60 10.35
N SER A 114 -6.37 -14.98 11.59
CA SER A 114 -5.29 -15.51 12.43
C SER A 114 -5.75 -16.72 13.22
N GLU A 115 -4.85 -17.70 13.31
CA GLU A 115 -4.92 -18.85 14.22
C GLU A 115 -3.73 -18.75 15.19
N GLU A 116 -4.03 -18.68 16.47
CA GLU A 116 -3.05 -18.58 17.54
C GLU A 116 -3.36 -19.68 18.57
N GLY A 117 -2.74 -20.84 18.42
CA GLY A 117 -3.13 -22.03 19.15
C GLY A 117 -4.57 -22.43 18.85
N ARG A 118 -5.47 -22.33 19.85
CA ARG A 118 -6.91 -22.63 19.69
C ARG A 118 -7.76 -21.38 19.36
N ARG A 119 -7.17 -20.22 19.27
CA ARG A 119 -7.89 -18.97 19.03
C ARG A 119 -7.93 -18.66 17.55
N HIS A 120 -9.14 -18.53 17.00
CA HIS A 120 -9.37 -18.10 15.62
C HIS A 120 -9.97 -16.70 15.62
N ARG A 121 -9.45 -15.83 14.79
CA ARG A 121 -9.92 -14.44 14.66
C ARG A 121 -10.01 -14.07 13.20
N PHE A 122 -11.08 -13.39 12.85
CA PHE A 122 -11.26 -12.84 11.52
C PHE A 122 -11.62 -11.36 11.62
N LYS A 123 -10.90 -10.54 10.90
CA LYS A 123 -11.11 -9.08 10.85
C LYS A 123 -11.26 -8.64 9.42
N THR A 124 -12.18 -7.73 9.17
CA THR A 124 -12.31 -7.05 7.87
C THR A 124 -12.32 -5.55 8.07
N THR A 125 -11.72 -4.86 7.12
CA THR A 125 -11.66 -3.41 7.04
C THR A 125 -12.12 -3.02 5.65
N GLN A 126 -13.27 -2.38 5.53
CA GLN A 126 -13.80 -1.88 4.27
C GLN A 126 -13.72 -0.35 4.25
N PHE A 127 -13.19 0.20 3.16
CA PHE A 127 -12.97 1.63 3.01
C PHE A 127 -14.11 2.27 2.21
N ASP A 128 -14.96 3.03 2.87
CA ASP A 128 -15.99 3.85 2.25
C ASP A 128 -15.44 5.26 2.00
N ARG A 129 -14.88 5.46 0.80
CA ARG A 129 -14.19 6.70 0.44
C ARG A 129 -15.16 7.89 0.34
N ALA A 130 -16.37 7.66 -0.16
CA ALA A 130 -17.38 8.69 -0.31
C ALA A 130 -17.86 9.19 1.07
N ALA A 131 -18.09 8.28 2.00
CA ALA A 131 -18.47 8.60 3.37
C ALA A 131 -17.28 8.98 4.26
N LYS A 132 -16.02 8.90 3.76
CA LYS A 132 -14.78 9.12 4.54
C LYS A 132 -14.76 8.28 5.82
N LYS A 133 -15.14 7.01 5.71
CA LYS A 133 -15.27 6.07 6.83
C LYS A 133 -14.57 4.76 6.53
N VAL A 134 -14.17 4.10 7.59
CA VAL A 134 -13.82 2.68 7.59
C VAL A 134 -14.93 1.92 8.32
N ARG A 135 -15.39 0.83 7.73
CA ARG A 135 -16.23 -0.17 8.38
C ARG A 135 -15.33 -1.32 8.81
N PHE A 136 -15.21 -1.50 10.11
CA PHE A 136 -14.43 -2.55 10.73
C PHE A 136 -15.34 -3.62 11.29
N GLU A 137 -15.00 -4.87 11.05
CA GLU A 137 -15.68 -6.02 11.63
C GLU A 137 -14.64 -6.97 12.22
N TYR A 138 -14.87 -7.41 13.44
CA TYR A 138 -14.05 -8.37 14.15
C TYR A 138 -14.91 -9.53 14.61
N ARG A 139 -14.56 -10.73 14.17
CA ARG A 139 -15.25 -11.99 14.50
C ARG A 139 -14.34 -12.92 15.30
N THR A 140 -14.88 -13.39 16.40
CA THR A 140 -14.42 -14.52 17.20
C THR A 140 -15.64 -15.40 17.42
N ASP A 141 -15.92 -15.81 18.66
CA ASP A 141 -17.21 -16.41 19.06
C ASP A 141 -18.36 -15.40 18.96
N THR A 142 -18.03 -14.11 18.96
CA THR A 142 -18.95 -13.00 18.77
C THR A 142 -18.48 -12.11 17.61
N THR A 143 -19.36 -11.25 17.11
CA THR A 143 -19.05 -10.28 16.07
C THR A 143 -19.19 -8.86 16.59
N VAL A 144 -18.13 -8.09 16.51
CA VAL A 144 -18.11 -6.66 16.80
C VAL A 144 -17.98 -5.87 15.51
N LYS A 145 -18.80 -4.84 15.32
CA LYS A 145 -18.74 -3.93 14.17
C LYS A 145 -18.57 -2.50 14.67
N ALA A 146 -17.75 -1.74 13.96
CA ALA A 146 -17.51 -0.33 14.24
C ALA A 146 -17.27 0.43 12.94
N ASP A 147 -17.87 1.63 12.86
CA ASP A 147 -17.57 2.61 11.82
C ASP A 147 -16.79 3.75 12.45
N PHE A 148 -15.73 4.19 11.81
CA PHE A 148 -14.94 5.34 12.28
C PHE A 148 -14.45 6.19 11.11
N PRO A 149 -14.29 7.52 11.33
CA PRO A 149 -13.83 8.41 10.29
C PRO A 149 -12.39 8.09 9.88
N THR A 150 -12.08 8.29 8.60
CA THR A 150 -10.72 8.11 8.09
C THR A 150 -10.43 9.07 6.95
N SER A 151 -9.15 9.26 6.65
CA SER A 151 -8.70 10.01 5.48
C SER A 151 -9.07 9.26 4.18
N PRO A 152 -9.49 9.97 3.12
CA PRO A 152 -9.79 9.34 1.83
C PRO A 152 -8.60 8.58 1.22
N VAL A 153 -7.36 8.92 1.60
CA VAL A 153 -6.13 8.29 1.09
C VAL A 153 -5.55 7.22 2.03
N THR A 154 -6.33 6.80 3.04
CA THR A 154 -5.88 5.79 4.00
C THR A 154 -5.63 4.45 3.34
N GLN A 155 -4.51 3.82 3.69
CA GLN A 155 -4.10 2.49 3.26
C GLN A 155 -4.45 1.45 4.34
N ASP A 156 -4.40 0.16 4.00
CA ASP A 156 -4.14 -0.91 4.96
C ASP A 156 -2.63 -1.25 4.98
N VAL A 157 -2.21 -2.13 5.88
CA VAL A 157 -0.78 -2.45 6.03
C VAL A 157 -0.19 -3.06 4.76
N LEU A 158 -0.91 -3.98 4.10
CA LEU A 158 -0.40 -4.68 2.92
C LEU A 158 -0.39 -3.76 1.71
N SER A 159 -1.45 -2.98 1.51
CA SER A 159 -1.51 -1.99 0.44
C SER A 159 -0.44 -0.91 0.58
N ALA A 160 -0.13 -0.47 1.81
CA ALA A 160 0.92 0.51 2.08
C ALA A 160 2.30 0.03 1.57
N ILE A 161 2.64 -1.25 1.78
CA ILE A 161 3.88 -1.85 1.26
C ILE A 161 3.88 -1.86 -0.28
N TYR A 162 2.77 -2.22 -0.91
CA TYR A 162 2.67 -2.25 -2.38
C TYR A 162 2.68 -0.84 -2.99
N VAL A 163 2.07 0.15 -2.33
CA VAL A 163 2.16 1.56 -2.73
C VAL A 163 3.60 2.07 -2.60
N LEU A 164 4.31 1.72 -1.53
CA LEU A 164 5.73 2.08 -1.37
C LEU A 164 6.59 1.56 -2.54
N ARG A 165 6.28 0.40 -3.12
CA ARG A 165 6.95 -0.13 -4.32
C ARG A 165 6.76 0.74 -5.56
N THR A 166 5.71 1.55 -5.63
CA THR A 166 5.44 2.41 -6.79
C THR A 166 6.18 3.76 -6.73
N ILE A 167 6.74 4.10 -5.57
CA ILE A 167 7.38 5.39 -5.32
C ILE A 167 8.88 5.29 -5.63
N PRO A 168 9.43 6.15 -6.50
CA PRO A 168 10.88 6.29 -6.63
C PRO A 168 11.49 6.70 -5.29
N LEU A 169 12.47 5.95 -4.80
CA LEU A 169 13.11 6.21 -3.51
C LEU A 169 14.46 6.89 -3.72
N LYS A 170 14.74 7.89 -2.89
CA LYS A 170 16.01 8.61 -2.83
C LYS A 170 16.39 8.85 -1.38
N ALA A 171 17.67 8.74 -1.05
CA ALA A 171 18.17 9.03 0.30
C ALA A 171 17.78 10.44 0.74
N GLY A 172 17.24 10.55 1.94
CA GLY A 172 16.73 11.79 2.52
C GLY A 172 15.23 12.01 2.31
N ASP A 173 14.58 11.27 1.42
CA ASP A 173 13.13 11.40 1.21
C ASP A 173 12.36 11.08 2.50
N ARG A 174 11.30 11.83 2.70
CA ARG A 174 10.33 11.62 3.79
C ARG A 174 8.92 11.64 3.25
N MET A 175 8.10 10.71 3.69
CA MET A 175 6.70 10.64 3.32
C MET A 175 5.84 10.23 4.50
N THR A 176 4.58 10.61 4.47
CA THR A 176 3.59 10.22 5.47
C THR A 176 2.41 9.57 4.80
N MET A 177 1.95 8.46 5.36
CA MET A 177 0.82 7.70 4.84
C MET A 177 -0.12 7.36 6.02
N PRO A 178 -1.42 7.71 5.93
CA PRO A 178 -2.39 7.21 6.89
C PRO A 178 -2.65 5.73 6.61
N VAL A 179 -2.66 4.93 7.67
CA VAL A 179 -2.91 3.48 7.61
C VAL A 179 -3.98 3.12 8.61
N SER A 180 -4.94 2.28 8.22
CA SER A 180 -5.95 1.73 9.12
C SER A 180 -5.68 0.25 9.33
N ASP A 181 -5.55 -0.16 10.56
CA ASP A 181 -5.38 -1.56 10.97
C ASP A 181 -6.07 -1.82 12.31
N ASN A 182 -6.69 -2.99 12.44
CA ASN A 182 -7.35 -3.41 13.70
C ASN A 182 -8.37 -2.41 14.27
N GLY A 183 -9.07 -1.66 13.42
CA GLY A 183 -10.05 -0.66 13.86
C GLY A 183 -9.43 0.63 14.39
N ILE A 184 -8.16 0.88 14.11
CA ILE A 184 -7.42 2.07 14.53
C ILE A 184 -6.78 2.73 13.31
N ASN A 185 -6.79 4.05 13.26
CA ASN A 185 -6.04 4.82 12.29
C ASN A 185 -4.66 5.17 12.84
N TYR A 186 -3.66 4.95 12.02
CA TYR A 186 -2.26 5.26 12.32
C TYR A 186 -1.72 6.31 11.35
N LYS A 187 -0.82 7.13 11.84
CA LYS A 187 0.06 7.96 11.03
C LYS A 187 1.38 7.22 10.88
N VAL A 188 1.67 6.81 9.65
CA VAL A 188 2.92 6.10 9.32
C VAL A 188 3.85 7.06 8.57
N GLN A 189 5.04 7.27 9.10
CA GLN A 189 6.06 8.11 8.52
C GLN A 189 7.22 7.23 8.04
N PHE A 190 7.64 7.46 6.81
CA PHE A 190 8.75 6.78 6.16
C PHE A 190 9.90 7.76 5.98
N GLY A 191 11.11 7.33 6.33
CA GLY A 191 12.34 8.05 6.05
C GLY A 191 13.30 7.16 5.28
N VAL A 192 13.73 7.59 4.08
CA VAL A 192 14.61 6.82 3.21
C VAL A 192 16.06 7.12 3.58
N GLY A 193 16.77 6.11 4.06
CA GLY A 193 18.20 6.14 4.30
C GLY A 193 19.02 5.87 3.03
N PRO A 194 20.35 5.79 3.13
CA PRO A 194 21.20 5.36 2.02
C PRO A 194 20.90 3.92 1.62
N ALA A 195 21.22 3.57 0.36
CA ALA A 195 21.21 2.19 -0.07
C ALA A 195 22.35 1.41 0.61
N GLU A 196 22.06 0.20 1.02
CA GLU A 196 23.02 -0.70 1.65
C GLU A 196 22.92 -2.12 1.07
N ARG A 197 23.94 -2.93 1.27
CA ARG A 197 23.95 -4.33 0.85
C ARG A 197 23.19 -5.19 1.85
N VAL A 198 22.15 -5.87 1.39
CA VAL A 198 21.35 -6.80 2.19
C VAL A 198 21.62 -8.22 1.72
N ARG A 199 22.17 -9.04 2.63
CA ARG A 199 22.36 -10.47 2.36
C ARG A 199 21.03 -11.20 2.46
N THR A 200 20.67 -11.94 1.43
CA THR A 200 19.50 -12.82 1.37
C THR A 200 19.94 -14.24 0.99
N PRO A 201 19.13 -15.27 1.17
CA PRO A 201 19.41 -16.62 0.66
C PRO A 201 19.61 -16.69 -0.86
N MET A 202 19.08 -15.73 -1.62
CA MET A 202 19.22 -15.67 -3.09
C MET A 202 20.56 -15.08 -3.51
N SER A 203 20.93 -13.96 -2.88
CA SER A 203 22.14 -13.19 -3.22
C SER A 203 22.29 -11.99 -2.28
N GLU A 204 23.32 -11.20 -2.49
CA GLU A 204 23.45 -9.88 -1.89
C GLU A 204 22.76 -8.83 -2.77
N ILE A 205 21.80 -8.09 -2.22
CA ILE A 205 20.94 -7.15 -2.94
C ILE A 205 21.18 -5.73 -2.42
N SER A 206 21.42 -4.78 -3.33
CA SER A 206 21.39 -3.34 -2.99
C SER A 206 19.96 -2.91 -2.67
N ALA A 207 19.74 -2.28 -1.52
CA ALA A 207 18.41 -1.90 -1.09
C ALA A 207 18.42 -0.60 -0.29
N TRP A 208 17.41 0.22 -0.50
CA TRP A 208 17.12 1.41 0.29
C TRP A 208 16.61 1.01 1.66
N ARG A 209 17.26 1.46 2.72
CA ARG A 209 16.73 1.28 4.07
C ARG A 209 15.67 2.33 4.37
N VAL A 210 14.42 1.92 4.43
CA VAL A 210 13.27 2.78 4.77
C VAL A 210 12.92 2.57 6.24
N THR A 211 13.19 3.56 7.07
CA THR A 211 12.74 3.57 8.47
C THR A 211 11.27 3.90 8.55
N VAL A 212 10.54 3.22 9.43
CA VAL A 212 9.09 3.38 9.58
C VAL A 212 8.79 3.78 11.02
N SER A 213 8.19 4.95 11.19
CA SER A 213 7.67 5.42 12.48
C SER A 213 6.16 5.41 12.45
N VAL A 214 5.55 4.71 13.40
CA VAL A 214 4.10 4.56 13.50
C VAL A 214 3.62 5.26 14.76
N SER A 215 2.60 6.08 14.64
CA SER A 215 1.88 6.67 15.78
C SER A 215 0.38 6.45 15.64
N ASP A 216 -0.30 6.25 16.76
CA ASP A 216 -1.75 6.15 16.81
C ASP A 216 -2.43 7.54 16.68
N ASP A 217 -3.76 7.57 16.74
CA ASP A 217 -4.59 8.77 16.70
C ASP A 217 -4.31 9.78 17.84
N LYS A 218 -3.68 9.31 18.93
CA LYS A 218 -3.23 10.13 20.08
C LYS A 218 -1.75 10.50 19.99
N ASN A 219 -1.11 10.32 18.81
CA ASN A 219 0.32 10.52 18.57
C ASN A 219 1.25 9.67 19.46
N ARG A 220 0.78 8.56 20.01
CA ARG A 220 1.62 7.65 20.80
C ARG A 220 2.36 6.73 19.85
N PRO A 221 3.67 6.52 20.05
CA PRO A 221 4.44 5.63 19.18
C PRO A 221 4.00 4.18 19.35
N VAL A 222 3.94 3.47 18.21
CA VAL A 222 3.57 2.05 18.13
C VAL A 222 4.72 1.28 17.47
N GLY A 223 5.22 0.27 18.17
CA GLY A 223 6.40 -0.47 17.73
C GLY A 223 7.71 0.31 17.88
N ARG A 224 8.83 -0.37 17.68
CA ARG A 224 10.17 0.20 17.72
C ARG A 224 11.00 -0.39 16.58
N ASN A 225 11.96 0.39 16.08
CA ASN A 225 12.94 -0.05 15.08
C ASN A 225 12.30 -0.75 13.87
N VAL A 226 11.15 -0.25 13.40
CA VAL A 226 10.53 -0.78 12.20
C VAL A 226 11.28 -0.26 10.98
N ALA A 227 11.72 -1.17 10.13
CA ALA A 227 12.40 -0.81 8.89
C ALA A 227 12.06 -1.81 7.79
N ILE A 228 12.01 -1.31 6.56
CA ILE A 228 11.81 -2.09 5.33
C ILE A 228 12.99 -1.79 4.41
N TRP A 229 13.61 -2.81 3.85
CA TRP A 229 14.63 -2.66 2.81
C TRP A 229 13.99 -2.93 1.46
N MET A 230 13.96 -1.91 0.63
CA MET A 230 13.38 -1.97 -0.72
C MET A 230 14.50 -2.09 -1.74
N SER A 231 14.50 -3.11 -2.61
CA SER A 231 15.54 -3.25 -3.61
C SER A 231 15.72 -1.99 -4.46
N ASP A 232 16.98 -1.66 -4.73
CA ASP A 232 17.38 -0.50 -5.54
C ASP A 232 17.34 -0.87 -7.03
N ASP A 233 16.17 -1.31 -7.48
CA ASP A 233 15.87 -1.65 -8.87
C ASP A 233 14.41 -1.24 -9.20
N VAL A 234 14.01 -1.43 -10.46
CA VAL A 234 12.66 -1.07 -10.94
C VAL A 234 11.54 -1.85 -10.25
N ARG A 235 11.82 -3.03 -9.69
CA ARG A 235 10.81 -3.88 -9.02
C ARG A 235 10.53 -3.43 -7.60
N ARG A 236 11.48 -2.76 -6.96
CA ARG A 236 11.40 -2.30 -5.55
C ARG A 236 10.84 -3.38 -4.64
N LEU A 237 11.49 -4.54 -4.67
CA LEU A 237 11.10 -5.67 -3.84
C LEU A 237 11.36 -5.37 -2.35
N PRO A 238 10.44 -5.67 -1.43
CA PRO A 238 10.72 -5.63 -0.01
C PRO A 238 11.62 -6.83 0.36
N VAL A 239 12.95 -6.63 0.31
CA VAL A 239 13.94 -7.70 0.48
C VAL A 239 14.15 -8.09 1.94
N LYS A 240 13.86 -7.16 2.87
CA LYS A 240 13.93 -7.41 4.30
C LYS A 240 12.96 -6.51 5.03
N LEU A 241 12.30 -7.04 6.06
CA LEU A 241 11.53 -6.26 7.03
C LEU A 241 12.05 -6.59 8.42
N ARG A 242 12.09 -5.59 9.29
CA ARG A 242 12.40 -5.73 10.72
C ARG A 242 11.41 -4.93 11.54
N ALA A 243 10.97 -5.51 12.66
CA ALA A 243 10.18 -4.82 13.66
C ALA A 243 10.53 -5.35 15.05
N ASP A 244 10.77 -4.45 16.00
CA ASP A 244 10.93 -4.78 17.40
C ASP A 244 9.57 -4.60 18.08
N LEU A 245 8.99 -5.72 18.51
CA LEU A 245 7.74 -5.78 19.24
C LEU A 245 8.01 -6.06 20.73
N ALA A 246 6.98 -5.96 21.57
CA ALA A 246 7.12 -6.23 23.01
C ALA A 246 7.61 -7.66 23.31
N VAL A 247 7.36 -8.59 22.39
CA VAL A 247 7.72 -10.03 22.53
C VAL A 247 9.04 -10.39 21.83
N GLY A 248 9.78 -9.42 21.30
CA GLY A 248 11.07 -9.64 20.64
C GLY A 248 11.15 -9.02 19.24
N SER A 249 12.31 -9.18 18.60
CA SER A 249 12.58 -8.66 17.25
C SER A 249 12.18 -9.69 16.21
N PHE A 250 11.42 -9.27 15.21
CA PHE A 250 11.07 -10.08 14.05
C PHE A 250 11.80 -9.56 12.80
N ASN A 251 12.35 -10.49 12.03
CA ASN A 251 12.93 -10.20 10.73
C ASN A 251 12.30 -11.14 9.70
N LEU A 252 11.95 -10.56 8.56
CA LEU A 252 11.57 -11.29 7.34
C LEU A 252 12.67 -11.02 6.32
N VAL A 253 13.24 -12.05 5.73
CA VAL A 253 14.27 -11.94 4.69
C VAL A 253 13.81 -12.67 3.44
N LEU A 254 13.83 -11.99 2.31
CA LEU A 254 13.39 -12.52 1.03
C LEU A 254 14.26 -13.72 0.62
N ARG A 255 13.62 -14.86 0.41
CA ARG A 255 14.25 -16.11 0.04
C ARG A 255 14.08 -16.47 -1.43
N GLN A 256 12.93 -16.11 -2.01
CA GLN A 256 12.60 -16.47 -3.39
C GLN A 256 11.62 -15.48 -3.99
N VAL A 257 11.76 -15.26 -5.30
CA VAL A 257 10.82 -14.48 -6.14
C VAL A 257 10.44 -15.34 -7.34
N ASN A 258 9.14 -15.50 -7.58
CA ASN A 258 8.57 -16.19 -8.74
C ASN A 258 7.67 -15.24 -9.54
#